data_dfc5b0ae80e6d71540826973f5ec8ba1
#
_entry.id   dfc5b0ae80e6d71540826973f5ec8ba1
#
_cell.length_a   1.000
_cell.length_b   1.000
_cell.length_c   1.000
_cell.angle_alpha   90.00
_cell.angle_beta   90.00
_cell.angle_gamma   90.00
#
_symmetry.space_group_name_H-M   'P 1'
#
loop_
_entity.id
_entity.type
_entity.pdbx_description
1 polymer ?
#
loop_
_entity_poly.entity_id
_entity_poly.type
_entity_poly.pdbx_seq_one_letter_code
_entity_poly.pdbx_strand_id
1 'polypeptide(L)'
;MNSLTKEEFMKIYNEGENLTDKPIFIDFYATWWGPCKMFEQVLDKVTPEYTDKINLYKVNIEEEPEIAGLFRIMSVPNTVTISKSGDVFSMVGALNEETLKYFLEGLISKK
;
A
#
# COMPACT_ATOMS: atom_id res chain seq x y z
N MET A 1 9.49 1.78 4.56
CA MET A 1 8.04 2.10 4.59
C MET A 1 7.56 2.09 6.03
N ASN A 2 6.73 3.04 6.38
CA ASN A 2 6.21 3.14 7.74
C ASN A 2 5.02 2.21 7.95
N SER A 3 4.92 1.64 9.15
CA SER A 3 3.73 0.91 9.56
C SER A 3 2.58 1.88 9.78
N LEU A 4 1.39 1.49 9.40
CA LEU A 4 0.20 2.34 9.50
C LEU A 4 -0.72 1.76 10.57
N THR A 5 -1.05 2.57 11.57
CA THR A 5 -2.04 2.20 12.59
C THR A 5 -3.43 2.59 12.11
N LYS A 6 -4.45 2.03 12.75
CA LYS A 6 -5.84 2.40 12.46
C LYS A 6 -6.08 3.90 12.65
N GLU A 7 -5.54 4.46 13.73
CA GLU A 7 -5.71 5.89 14.04
C GLU A 7 -5.06 6.77 12.97
N GLU A 8 -3.84 6.40 12.55
CA GLU A 8 -3.16 7.12 11.47
C GLU A 8 -3.91 6.97 10.15
N PHE A 9 -4.45 5.77 9.88
CA PHE A 9 -5.21 5.53 8.66
C PHE A 9 -6.44 6.45 8.57
N MET A 10 -7.13 6.62 9.68
CA MET A 10 -8.33 7.48 9.72
C MET A 10 -8.00 8.95 9.45
N LYS A 11 -6.76 9.36 9.67
CA LYS A 11 -6.31 10.73 9.39
C LYS A 11 -5.94 10.96 7.93
N ILE A 12 -5.68 9.89 7.17
CA ILE A 12 -5.24 10.02 5.77
C ILE A 12 -6.34 9.63 4.77
N TYR A 13 -7.34 8.88 5.22
CA TYR A 13 -8.42 8.42 4.34
C TYR A 13 -9.73 8.35 5.12
N ASN A 14 -10.79 8.90 4.53
CA ASN A 14 -12.11 8.86 5.14
C ASN A 14 -13.20 8.96 4.06
N GLU A 15 -14.14 8.03 4.12
CA GLU A 15 -15.34 8.04 3.27
C GLU A 15 -15.09 8.31 1.79
N GLY A 16 -14.12 7.59 1.24
CA GLY A 16 -13.78 7.69 -0.18
C GLY A 16 -12.88 8.86 -0.54
N GLU A 17 -12.37 9.58 0.46
CA GLU A 17 -11.49 10.72 0.23
C GLU A 17 -10.07 10.45 0.73
N ASN A 18 -9.10 10.78 -0.11
CA ASN A 18 -7.70 10.85 0.28
C ASN A 18 -7.47 12.22 0.89
N LEU A 19 -7.20 12.26 2.19
CA LEU A 19 -7.04 13.50 2.95
C LEU A 19 -5.62 14.07 2.89
N THR A 20 -4.76 13.46 2.08
CA THR A 20 -3.37 13.92 1.89
C THR A 20 -3.21 14.56 0.51
N ASP A 21 -2.05 15.14 0.26
CA ASP A 21 -1.72 15.78 -1.01
C ASP A 21 -1.04 14.83 -2.01
N LYS A 22 -0.90 13.55 -1.65
CA LYS A 22 -0.22 12.54 -2.46
C LYS A 22 -1.05 11.27 -2.54
N PRO A 23 -0.85 10.46 -3.59
CA PRO A 23 -1.46 9.13 -3.58
C PRO A 23 -0.91 8.28 -2.45
N ILE A 24 -1.67 7.28 -2.04
CA ILE A 24 -1.34 6.40 -0.92
C ILE A 24 -1.11 4.98 -1.47
N PHE A 25 -0.06 4.33 -0.97
CA PHE A 25 0.28 2.95 -1.28
C PHE A 25 0.38 2.17 0.02
N ILE A 26 -0.33 1.05 0.12
CA ILE A 26 -0.32 0.21 1.32
C ILE A 26 0.01 -1.23 0.94
N ASP A 27 1.08 -1.77 1.54
CA ASP A 27 1.44 -3.19 1.42
C ASP A 27 0.84 -3.94 2.62
N PHE A 28 -0.15 -4.79 2.35
CA PHE A 28 -0.72 -5.69 3.36
C PHE A 28 0.07 -7.00 3.35
N TYR A 29 0.59 -7.39 4.50
CA TYR A 29 1.51 -8.54 4.60
C TYR A 29 1.30 -9.35 5.88
N ALA A 30 1.88 -10.54 5.89
CA ALA A 30 2.02 -11.38 7.08
C ALA A 30 3.50 -11.75 7.21
N THR A 31 4.03 -11.71 8.43
CA THR A 31 5.47 -11.91 8.67
C THR A 31 5.95 -13.33 8.38
N TRP A 32 5.04 -14.30 8.54
CA TRP A 32 5.35 -15.72 8.38
C TRP A 32 5.23 -16.23 6.93
N TRP A 33 4.75 -15.39 6.03
CA TRP A 33 4.46 -15.83 4.66
C TRP A 33 5.61 -15.48 3.71
N GLY A 34 6.19 -16.50 3.07
CA GLY A 34 7.34 -16.35 2.17
C GLY A 34 7.17 -15.33 1.06
N PRO A 35 6.05 -15.35 0.31
CA PRO A 35 5.82 -14.34 -0.75
C PRO A 35 5.84 -12.90 -0.25
N CYS A 36 5.38 -12.66 0.99
CA CYS A 36 5.45 -11.32 1.58
C CYS A 36 6.91 -10.90 1.83
N LYS A 37 7.74 -11.83 2.27
CA LYS A 37 9.16 -11.56 2.50
C LYS A 37 9.90 -11.25 1.20
N MET A 38 9.57 -11.97 0.14
CA MET A 38 10.14 -11.72 -1.18
C MET A 38 9.73 -10.35 -1.69
N PHE A 39 8.46 -9.99 -1.54
CA PHE A 39 7.96 -8.70 -1.97
C PHE A 39 8.55 -7.57 -1.15
N GLU A 40 8.78 -7.78 0.15
CA GLU A 40 9.43 -6.78 1.00
C GLU A 40 10.80 -6.37 0.44
N GLN A 41 11.58 -7.33 -0.04
CA GLN A 41 12.87 -7.04 -0.64
C GLN A 41 12.74 -6.17 -1.89
N VAL A 42 11.74 -6.44 -2.71
CA VAL A 42 11.46 -5.63 -3.92
C VAL A 42 11.03 -4.22 -3.51
N LEU A 43 10.16 -4.12 -2.52
CA LEU A 43 9.69 -2.82 -2.01
C LEU A 43 10.86 -1.99 -1.47
N ASP A 44 11.72 -2.60 -0.67
CA ASP A 44 12.88 -1.92 -0.08
C ASP A 44 13.84 -1.38 -1.14
N LYS A 45 13.92 -2.05 -2.27
CA LYS A 45 14.78 -1.64 -3.38
C LYS A 45 14.16 -0.52 -4.21
N VAL A 46 12.87 -0.58 -4.45
CA VAL A 46 12.19 0.31 -5.41
C VAL A 46 11.63 1.57 -4.76
N THR A 47 11.01 1.44 -3.59
CA THR A 47 10.25 2.55 -3.00
C THR A 47 11.04 3.78 -2.57
N PRO A 48 12.35 3.69 -2.24
CA PRO A 48 13.10 4.91 -1.86
C PRO A 48 13.05 6.04 -2.88
N GLU A 49 12.91 5.73 -4.16
CA GLU A 49 12.81 6.74 -5.21
C GLU A 49 11.47 7.49 -5.20
N TYR A 50 10.48 6.98 -4.49
CA TYR A 50 9.10 7.47 -4.56
C TYR A 50 8.60 8.13 -3.27
N THR A 51 9.44 8.23 -2.25
CA THR A 51 9.02 8.72 -0.93
C THR A 51 8.53 10.17 -0.92
N ASP A 52 8.96 10.98 -1.88
CA ASP A 52 8.53 12.37 -2.01
C ASP A 52 7.26 12.51 -2.86
N LYS A 53 6.84 11.46 -3.56
CA LYS A 53 5.70 11.50 -4.49
C LYS A 53 4.54 10.66 -4.05
N ILE A 54 4.76 9.67 -3.18
CA ILE A 54 3.75 8.72 -2.73
C ILE A 54 3.89 8.55 -1.22
N ASN A 55 2.76 8.51 -0.53
CA ASN A 55 2.73 8.12 0.87
C ASN A 55 2.73 6.59 0.94
N LEU A 56 3.85 6.03 1.38
CA LEU A 56 4.12 4.59 1.35
C LEU A 56 3.99 3.99 2.75
N TYR A 57 3.09 3.02 2.89
CA TYR A 57 2.82 2.36 4.17
C TYR A 57 2.80 0.85 4.02
N LYS A 58 3.00 0.17 5.14
CA LYS A 58 2.79 -1.27 5.26
C LYS A 58 1.87 -1.57 6.43
N VAL A 59 1.09 -2.62 6.30
CA VAL A 59 0.14 -3.06 7.32
C VAL A 59 0.28 -4.57 7.52
N ASN A 60 0.61 -4.97 8.73
CA ASN A 60 0.59 -6.37 9.13
C ASN A 60 -0.87 -6.73 9.44
N ILE A 61 -1.43 -7.68 8.69
CA ILE A 61 -2.85 -8.03 8.81
C ILE A 61 -3.21 -8.62 10.18
N GLU A 62 -2.24 -9.15 10.90
CA GLU A 62 -2.46 -9.71 12.23
C GLU A 62 -2.45 -8.63 13.31
N GLU A 63 -1.65 -7.58 13.11
CA GLU A 63 -1.58 -6.47 14.06
C GLU A 63 -2.70 -5.45 13.86
N GLU A 64 -3.13 -5.24 12.61
CA GLU A 64 -4.16 -4.27 12.25
C GLU A 64 -5.29 -4.93 11.46
N PRO A 65 -6.02 -5.87 12.09
CA PRO A 65 -7.08 -6.58 11.38
C PRO A 65 -8.25 -5.68 10.93
N GLU A 66 -8.47 -4.56 11.60
CA GLU A 66 -9.53 -3.64 11.22
C GLU A 66 -9.24 -2.94 9.90
N ILE A 67 -8.00 -2.52 9.67
CA ILE A 67 -7.63 -1.90 8.38
C ILE A 67 -7.74 -2.94 7.27
N ALA A 68 -7.24 -4.15 7.50
CA ALA A 68 -7.35 -5.24 6.55
C ALA A 68 -8.82 -5.55 6.22
N GLY A 69 -9.69 -5.52 7.23
CA GLY A 69 -11.11 -5.75 7.06
C GLY A 69 -11.80 -4.68 6.22
N LEU A 70 -11.39 -3.43 6.36
CA LEU A 70 -11.95 -2.32 5.57
C LEU A 70 -11.72 -2.52 4.07
N PHE A 71 -10.59 -3.09 3.68
CA PHE A 71 -10.26 -3.36 2.29
C PHE A 71 -10.56 -4.80 1.87
N ARG A 72 -11.17 -5.59 2.75
CA ARG A 72 -11.54 -6.99 2.51
C ARG A 72 -10.34 -7.82 2.03
N ILE A 73 -9.21 -7.67 2.74
CA ILE A 73 -7.99 -8.40 2.39
C ILE A 73 -8.18 -9.88 2.73
N MET A 74 -8.14 -10.73 1.70
CA MET A 74 -8.35 -12.18 1.82
C MET A 74 -7.06 -12.97 1.68
N SER A 75 -6.06 -12.42 1.01
CA SER A 75 -4.77 -13.06 0.80
C SER A 75 -3.66 -12.02 0.77
N VAL A 76 -2.44 -12.44 1.11
CA VAL A 76 -1.27 -11.57 1.16
C VAL A 76 -0.13 -12.15 0.33
N PRO A 77 0.78 -11.32 -0.20
CA PRO A 77 0.77 -9.87 -0.12
C PRO A 77 -0.36 -9.28 -0.96
N ASN A 78 -0.90 -8.16 -0.52
CA ASN A 78 -1.93 -7.44 -1.25
C ASN A 78 -1.58 -5.96 -1.22
N THR A 79 -1.53 -5.34 -2.39
CA THR A 79 -1.24 -3.93 -2.53
C THR A 79 -2.55 -3.17 -2.72
N VAL A 80 -2.79 -2.18 -1.88
CA VAL A 80 -3.92 -1.27 -2.04
C VAL A 80 -3.36 0.12 -2.32
N THR A 81 -3.89 0.77 -3.34
CA THR A 81 -3.54 2.15 -3.65
C THR A 81 -4.78 3.03 -3.61
N ILE A 82 -4.57 4.26 -3.19
CA ILE A 82 -5.63 5.27 -3.17
C ILE A 82 -5.09 6.48 -3.93
N SER A 83 -5.73 6.82 -5.03
CA SER A 83 -5.33 7.97 -5.84
C SER A 83 -5.57 9.27 -5.08
N LYS A 84 -5.06 10.38 -5.60
CA LYS A 84 -5.33 11.70 -5.02
C LYS A 84 -6.82 12.00 -4.93
N SER A 85 -7.59 11.49 -5.88
CA SER A 85 -9.04 11.70 -5.92
C SER A 85 -9.82 10.70 -5.06
N GLY A 86 -9.13 9.77 -4.39
CA GLY A 86 -9.77 8.82 -3.49
C GLY A 86 -10.14 7.48 -4.12
N ASP A 87 -9.79 7.24 -5.39
CA ASP A 87 -10.06 5.96 -6.04
C ASP A 87 -9.19 4.86 -5.45
N VAL A 88 -9.81 3.76 -5.07
CA VAL A 88 -9.14 2.61 -4.44
C VAL A 88 -8.92 1.51 -5.46
N PHE A 89 -7.71 0.98 -5.52
CA PHE A 89 -7.35 -0.16 -6.34
C PHE A 89 -6.61 -1.19 -5.50
N SER A 90 -6.90 -2.46 -5.71
CA SER A 90 -6.32 -3.57 -4.95
C SER A 90 -5.73 -4.61 -5.89
N MET A 91 -4.54 -5.11 -5.57
CA MET A 91 -3.85 -6.12 -6.37
C MET A 91 -3.24 -7.18 -5.47
N VAL A 92 -3.60 -8.44 -5.70
CA VAL A 92 -3.08 -9.59 -4.94
C VAL A 92 -1.77 -10.07 -5.55
N GLY A 93 -0.83 -10.43 -4.71
CA GLY A 93 0.41 -11.10 -5.11
C GLY A 93 1.64 -10.21 -5.05
N ALA A 94 2.79 -10.86 -5.02
CA ALA A 94 4.08 -10.18 -5.05
C ALA A 94 4.36 -9.70 -6.47
N LEU A 95 4.71 -8.43 -6.59
CA LEU A 95 5.09 -7.83 -7.87
C LEU A 95 6.60 -7.91 -8.04
N ASN A 96 7.06 -8.11 -9.27
CA ASN A 96 8.48 -7.98 -9.54
C ASN A 96 8.84 -6.49 -9.61
N GLU A 97 10.13 -6.20 -9.65
CA GLU A 97 10.65 -4.84 -9.62
C GLU A 97 10.11 -3.98 -10.76
N GLU A 98 10.12 -4.50 -11.99
CA GLU A 98 9.65 -3.77 -13.17
C GLU A 98 8.15 -3.46 -13.08
N THR A 99 7.35 -4.45 -12.71
CA THR A 99 5.91 -4.29 -12.57
C THR A 99 5.57 -3.30 -11.47
N LEU A 100 6.30 -3.36 -10.34
CA LEU A 100 6.09 -2.43 -9.25
C LEU A 100 6.38 -0.99 -9.69
N LYS A 101 7.48 -0.75 -10.40
CA LYS A 101 7.81 0.58 -10.92
C LYS A 101 6.73 1.10 -11.84
N TYR A 102 6.28 0.27 -12.77
CA TYR A 102 5.19 0.63 -13.69
C TYR A 102 3.93 1.05 -12.93
N PHE A 103 3.60 0.29 -11.89
CA PHE A 103 2.44 0.54 -11.05
C PHE A 103 2.55 1.87 -10.30
N LEU A 104 3.72 2.14 -9.71
CA LEU A 104 3.97 3.37 -8.97
C LEU A 104 3.93 4.60 -9.88
N GLU A 105 4.53 4.50 -11.07
CA GLU A 105 4.49 5.60 -12.04
C GLU A 105 3.06 5.89 -12.50
N GLY A 106 2.27 4.84 -12.71
CA GLY A 106 0.86 4.99 -13.04
C GLY A 106 0.07 5.68 -11.94
N LEU A 107 0.36 5.35 -10.70
CA LEU A 107 -0.30 5.95 -9.54
C LEU A 107 0.03 7.45 -9.43
N ILE A 108 1.27 7.84 -9.68
CA ILE A 108 1.69 9.25 -9.66
C ILE A 108 1.00 10.04 -10.76
N SER A 109 0.87 9.49 -11.96
CA SER A 109 0.29 10.20 -13.09
C SER A 109 -1.24 10.26 -13.05
N LYS A 110 -1.88 9.49 -12.20
CA LYS A 110 -3.33 9.50 -12.06
C LYS A 110 -3.78 10.70 -11.21
N LYS A 111 -4.74 11.43 -11.72
CA LYS A 111 -5.30 12.60 -11.03
C LYS A 111 -6.41 12.28 -10.06
#